data_4aaeab2668f22c5789e5d3c6fe711021
#
_entry.id   4aaeab2668f22c5789e5d3c6fe711021
#
_cell.length_a   1.000
_cell.length_b   1.000
_cell.length_c   1.000
_cell.angle_alpha   90.00
_cell.angle_beta   90.00
_cell.angle_gamma   90.00
#
_symmetry.space_group_name_H-M   'P 1'
#
loop_
_entity.id
_entity.type
_entity.pdbx_description
1 polymer ?
#
loop_
_entity_poly.entity_id
_entity_poly.type
_entity_poly.pdbx_seq_one_letter_code
_entity_poly.pdbx_strand_id
1 'polypeptide(L)'
;MTALSEEQKRHLRRLGHGLKPVVLMGAAGLTEGVCNEIDLALTHHELIKVKLVSDDRKQRRQLAADIAARFGAALIQQIGNIALLYRPNPKK
;
A
#
# COMPACT_ATOMS: atom_id res chain seq x y z
N MET A 1 8.10 -13.35 -4.23
CA MET A 1 7.19 -13.41 -3.08
C MET A 1 6.13 -14.46 -3.30
N THR A 2 5.87 -15.28 -2.30
CA THR A 2 4.82 -16.29 -2.38
C THR A 2 3.45 -15.62 -2.44
N ALA A 3 2.57 -16.11 -3.31
CA ALA A 3 1.22 -15.57 -3.40
C ALA A 3 0.46 -15.76 -2.08
N LEU A 4 -0.25 -14.73 -1.66
CA LEU A 4 -1.05 -14.78 -0.45
C LEU A 4 -2.34 -15.57 -0.72
N SER A 5 -2.73 -16.42 0.24
CA SER A 5 -4.00 -17.10 0.18
C SER A 5 -5.15 -16.13 0.46
N GLU A 6 -6.38 -16.52 0.10
CA GLU A 6 -7.55 -15.70 0.40
C GLU A 6 -7.72 -15.50 1.90
N GLU A 7 -7.40 -16.52 2.68
CA GLU A 7 -7.47 -16.46 4.14
C GLU A 7 -6.47 -15.45 4.71
N GLN A 8 -5.24 -15.45 4.19
CA GLN A 8 -4.23 -14.49 4.59
C GLN A 8 -4.63 -13.07 4.23
N LYS A 9 -5.17 -12.86 3.02
CA LYS A 9 -5.64 -11.55 2.59
C LYS A 9 -6.77 -11.05 3.48
N ARG A 10 -7.69 -11.94 3.85
CA ARG A 10 -8.81 -11.59 4.73
C ARG A 10 -8.30 -11.14 6.09
N HIS A 11 -7.34 -11.86 6.63
CA HIS A 11 -6.70 -11.49 7.91
C HIS A 11 -6.05 -10.11 7.83
N LEU A 12 -5.31 -9.85 6.75
CA LEU A 12 -4.64 -8.57 6.54
C LEU A 12 -5.65 -7.43 6.38
N ARG A 13 -6.76 -7.66 5.67
CA ARG A 13 -7.83 -6.66 5.55
C ARG A 13 -8.40 -6.31 6.92
N ARG A 14 -8.59 -7.32 7.76
CA ARG A 14 -9.11 -7.12 9.12
C ARG A 14 -8.16 -6.27 9.96
N LEU A 15 -6.86 -6.57 9.90
CA LEU A 15 -5.86 -5.78 10.59
C LEU A 15 -5.82 -4.34 10.06
N GLY A 16 -6.00 -4.18 8.76
CA GLY A 16 -5.98 -2.88 8.11
C GLY A 16 -7.11 -1.95 8.53
N HIS A 17 -8.24 -2.48 9.01
CA HIS A 17 -9.38 -1.67 9.42
C HIS A 17 -9.01 -0.67 10.52
N GLY A 18 -8.11 -1.04 11.41
CA GLY A 18 -7.69 -0.17 12.50
C GLY A 18 -6.55 0.77 12.17
N LEU A 19 -5.98 0.66 10.97
CA LEU A 19 -4.83 1.46 10.59
C LEU A 19 -5.26 2.79 9.97
N LYS A 20 -4.42 3.81 10.19
CA LYS A 20 -4.57 5.10 9.51
C LYS A 20 -3.54 5.20 8.40
N PRO A 21 -3.80 5.99 7.34
CA PRO A 21 -2.80 6.21 6.30
C PRO A 21 -1.52 6.81 6.89
N VAL A 22 -0.37 6.21 6.55
CA VAL A 22 0.93 6.68 7.03
C VAL A 22 1.69 7.44 5.96
N VAL A 23 1.26 7.31 4.69
CA VAL A 23 1.86 8.04 3.57
C VAL A 23 0.74 8.68 2.76
N LEU A 24 0.97 9.92 2.36
CA LEU A 24 0.07 10.65 1.47
C LEU A 24 0.78 10.87 0.14
N MET A 25 0.25 10.30 -0.94
CA MET A 25 0.75 10.57 -2.27
C MET A 25 -0.06 11.71 -2.88
N GLY A 26 0.58 12.86 -3.01
CA GLY A 26 -0.07 14.06 -3.54
C GLY A 26 -0.11 14.10 -5.06
N ALA A 27 -0.49 15.27 -5.60
CA ALA A 27 -0.66 15.48 -7.04
C ALA A 27 0.64 15.26 -7.83
N ALA A 28 1.80 15.42 -7.19
CA ALA A 28 3.09 15.19 -7.84
C ALA A 28 3.38 13.69 -8.06
N GLY A 29 2.58 12.80 -7.51
CA GLY A 29 2.71 11.36 -7.70
C GLY A 29 3.84 10.75 -6.89
N LEU A 30 4.53 9.77 -7.49
CA LEU A 30 5.63 9.06 -6.83
C LEU A 30 6.94 9.84 -6.91
N THR A 31 7.05 10.89 -6.09
CA THR A 31 8.31 11.62 -5.94
C THR A 31 9.30 10.77 -5.16
N GLU A 32 10.57 11.15 -5.19
CA GLU A 32 11.61 10.47 -4.45
C GLU A 32 11.29 10.43 -2.94
N GLY A 33 10.82 11.56 -2.41
CA GLY A 33 10.45 11.64 -0.99
C GLY A 33 9.32 10.68 -0.63
N VAL A 34 8.26 10.63 -1.45
CA VAL A 34 7.14 9.72 -1.24
C VAL A 34 7.60 8.27 -1.35
N CYS A 35 8.44 7.95 -2.33
CA CYS A 35 8.98 6.60 -2.46
C CYS A 35 9.77 6.18 -1.22
N ASN A 36 10.59 7.06 -0.69
CA ASN A 36 11.35 6.79 0.52
C ASN A 36 10.43 6.56 1.71
N GLU A 37 9.37 7.35 1.85
CA GLU A 37 8.40 7.20 2.93
C GLU A 37 7.67 5.84 2.84
N ILE A 38 7.27 5.43 1.64
CA ILE A 38 6.60 4.16 1.44
C ILE A 38 7.52 3.00 1.81
N ASP A 39 8.77 3.05 1.33
CA ASP A 39 9.73 2.00 1.60
C ASP A 39 10.03 1.86 3.09
N LEU A 40 10.25 2.98 3.78
CA LEU A 40 10.49 2.98 5.21
C LEU A 40 9.28 2.46 5.98
N ALA A 41 8.09 2.90 5.61
CA ALA A 41 6.86 2.46 6.27
C ALA A 41 6.66 0.96 6.12
N LEU A 42 6.87 0.42 4.91
CA LEU A 42 6.75 -1.01 4.67
C LEU A 42 7.79 -1.81 5.45
N THR A 43 9.01 -1.27 5.56
CA THR A 43 10.07 -1.92 6.32
C THR A 43 9.73 -2.00 7.80
N HIS A 44 9.17 -0.94 8.37
CA HIS A 44 8.86 -0.89 9.79
C HIS A 44 7.55 -1.58 10.17
N HIS A 45 6.52 -1.43 9.34
CA HIS A 45 5.16 -1.87 9.69
C HIS A 45 4.66 -3.08 8.91
N GLU A 46 5.27 -3.41 7.80
CA GLU A 46 4.87 -4.47 6.88
C GLU A 46 3.50 -4.24 6.24
N LEU A 47 2.50 -3.83 7.01
CA LEU A 47 1.15 -3.54 6.53
C LEU A 47 0.87 -2.06 6.72
N ILE A 48 0.62 -1.34 5.63
CA ILE A 48 0.40 0.10 5.67
C ILE A 48 -0.76 0.52 4.77
N LYS A 49 -1.31 1.71 5.07
CA LYS A 49 -2.26 2.37 4.17
C LYS A 49 -1.60 3.59 3.55
N VAL A 50 -1.81 3.77 2.25
CA VAL A 50 -1.35 4.94 1.51
C VAL A 50 -2.57 5.64 0.95
N LYS A 51 -2.66 6.96 1.19
CA LYS A 51 -3.73 7.77 0.63
C LYS A 51 -3.30 8.31 -0.73
N LEU A 52 -4.13 8.06 -1.74
CA LEU A 52 -3.86 8.47 -3.12
C LEU A 52 -4.72 9.71 -3.44
N VAL A 53 -4.06 10.78 -3.87
CA VAL A 53 -4.78 12.00 -4.24
C VAL A 53 -5.02 12.02 -5.74
N SER A 54 -6.22 11.58 -6.15
CA SER A 54 -6.67 11.60 -7.53
C SER A 54 -8.19 11.50 -7.54
N ASP A 55 -8.84 12.25 -8.40
CA ASP A 55 -10.29 12.21 -8.56
C ASP A 55 -10.74 11.10 -9.50
N ASP A 56 -9.82 10.55 -10.29
CA ASP A 56 -10.12 9.52 -11.28
C ASP A 56 -9.98 8.13 -10.67
N ARG A 57 -11.09 7.38 -10.65
CA ARG A 57 -11.12 6.01 -10.09
C ARG A 57 -10.13 5.09 -10.80
N LYS A 58 -10.06 5.17 -12.13
CA LYS A 58 -9.15 4.32 -12.90
C LYS A 58 -7.70 4.66 -12.59
N GLN A 59 -7.40 5.95 -12.48
CA GLN A 59 -6.06 6.41 -12.14
C GLN A 59 -5.65 5.95 -10.74
N ARG A 60 -6.56 6.03 -9.77
CA ARG A 60 -6.27 5.54 -8.41
C ARG A 60 -5.94 4.05 -8.39
N ARG A 61 -6.72 3.28 -9.14
CA ARG A 61 -6.50 1.83 -9.23
C ARG A 61 -5.13 1.52 -9.86
N GLN A 62 -4.80 2.23 -10.92
CA GLN A 62 -3.51 2.05 -11.60
C GLN A 62 -2.35 2.47 -10.69
N LEU A 63 -2.49 3.59 -10.00
CA LEU A 63 -1.46 4.06 -9.06
C LEU A 63 -1.22 3.06 -7.93
N ALA A 64 -2.29 2.50 -7.38
CA ALA A 64 -2.17 1.50 -6.32
C ALA A 64 -1.41 0.26 -6.82
N ALA A 65 -1.73 -0.21 -8.01
CA ALA A 65 -1.06 -1.35 -8.62
C ALA A 65 0.42 -1.04 -8.90
N ASP A 66 0.70 0.15 -9.40
CA ASP A 66 2.07 0.58 -9.70
C ASP A 66 2.93 0.66 -8.44
N ILE A 67 2.36 1.20 -7.36
CA ILE A 67 3.06 1.26 -6.07
C ILE A 67 3.36 -0.14 -5.57
N ALA A 68 2.39 -1.02 -5.59
CA ALA A 68 2.58 -2.40 -5.14
C ALA A 68 3.69 -3.09 -5.93
N ALA A 69 3.68 -2.95 -7.26
CA ALA A 69 4.69 -3.56 -8.12
C ALA A 69 6.07 -2.97 -7.85
N ARG A 70 6.15 -1.64 -7.69
CA ARG A 70 7.43 -0.96 -7.51
C ARG A 70 8.14 -1.36 -6.22
N PHE A 71 7.40 -1.58 -5.15
CA PHE A 71 7.98 -1.87 -3.84
C PHE A 71 7.94 -3.35 -3.47
N GLY A 72 7.57 -4.21 -4.42
CA GLY A 72 7.48 -5.64 -4.15
C GLY A 72 6.45 -5.97 -3.07
N ALA A 73 5.39 -5.18 -3.01
CA ALA A 73 4.31 -5.33 -2.04
C ALA A 73 3.08 -5.96 -2.69
N ALA A 74 2.20 -6.53 -1.88
CA ALA A 74 0.91 -7.00 -2.33
C ALA A 74 -0.14 -5.91 -2.08
N LEU A 75 -0.97 -5.64 -3.08
CA LEU A 75 -2.12 -4.77 -2.91
C LEU A 75 -3.25 -5.60 -2.31
N ILE A 76 -3.49 -5.43 -1.02
CA ILE A 76 -4.47 -6.25 -0.30
C ILE A 76 -5.89 -5.75 -0.56
N GLN A 77 -6.07 -4.43 -0.60
CA GLN A 77 -7.38 -3.84 -0.77
C GLN A 77 -7.22 -2.38 -1.20
N GLN A 78 -8.18 -1.90 -1.97
CA GLN A 78 -8.26 -0.48 -2.29
C GLN A 78 -9.71 -0.05 -2.11
N ILE A 79 -9.94 0.93 -1.23
CA ILE A 79 -11.26 1.50 -1.00
C ILE A 79 -11.15 2.99 -1.22
N GLY A 80 -11.86 3.50 -2.22
CA GLY A 80 -11.79 4.90 -2.57
C GLY A 80 -10.36 5.30 -2.92
N ASN A 81 -9.81 6.23 -2.17
CA ASN A 81 -8.46 6.73 -2.38
C ASN A 81 -7.44 6.15 -1.39
N ILE A 82 -7.79 5.07 -0.70
CA ILE A 82 -6.89 4.42 0.27
C ILE A 82 -6.47 3.05 -0.26
N ALA A 83 -5.17 2.82 -0.34
CA ALA A 83 -4.60 1.52 -0.73
C ALA A 83 -3.98 0.85 0.48
N LEU A 84 -4.32 -0.42 0.69
CA LEU A 84 -3.75 -1.24 1.77
C LEU A 84 -2.68 -2.14 1.16
N LEU A 85 -1.44 -1.95 1.58
CA LEU A 85 -0.28 -2.64 1.04
C LEU A 85 0.39 -3.49 2.10
N TYR A 86 0.90 -4.64 1.68
CA TYR A 86 1.61 -5.56 2.57
C TYR A 86 2.92 -6.02 1.93
N ARG A 87 4.01 -5.90 2.68
CA ARG A 87 5.31 -6.44 2.27
C ARG A 87 5.96 -7.04 3.51
N PRO A 88 6.10 -8.38 3.58
CA PRO A 88 6.75 -9.01 4.75
C PRO A 88 8.22 -8.64 4.81
N ASN A 89 8.72 -8.42 6.03
CA ASN A 89 10.11 -8.10 6.25
C ASN A 89 10.82 -9.35 6.82
N PRO A 90 11.67 -10.02 6.03
CA PRO A 90 12.30 -11.26 6.49
C PRO A 90 13.30 -11.08 7.63
N LYS A 91 13.69 -9.84 7.91
CA LYS A 91 14.62 -9.53 9.01
C LYS A 91 13.93 -9.21 10.32
N LYS A 92 12.60 -9.25 10.32
CA LYS A 92 11.81 -8.88 11.48
C LYS A 92 11.36 -10.08 12.29
#